data_eaaeb048106fd8cf503ae7feb8430aa8
#
_entry.id   eaaeb048106fd8cf503ae7feb8430aa8
#
_cell.length_a   1.000
_cell.length_b   1.000
_cell.length_c   1.000
_cell.angle_alpha   90.00
_cell.angle_beta   90.00
_cell.angle_gamma   90.00
#
_symmetry.space_group_name_H-M   'P 1'
#
loop_
_entity.id
_entity.type
_entity.pdbx_description
1 polymer ?
#
loop_
_entity_poly.entity_id
_entity_poly.type
_entity_poly.pdbx_seq_one_letter_code
_entity_poly.pdbx_strand_id
1 'polypeptide(L)'
;MKISIAQTKYRGLDFDKCLEDFKINYNEALLRGSDVLVFPSMFLDHTKYSELFGRSKYSQNICKCIEFIREQVDDRTLIIFGHSVYKDGKFVDIISVISDHKVILTVSQCNSPGFFTYKENVFAVLNFEDALLFKELIPKFGENLKKAQYLIIPSKSYFTKEKNNLRLKFFERVAVENNLDIVYSNFYGAEDSAVYDGCSFFINSFGKLKQAKGFEFDFISNDSFQDLKFDTCNELFEKIILAISLVLREYVCFSGFSKVHLGLSGGIDSALVACLACFALGAENVVGISMPSKFSSEGSISDAKELSRKLGFKLIEMPIKDLFEASSRSFESHFDVKGVTGENLQARLRGLLLMAYSNSQNSLLLNTGNKSEIAVGYCTLYGDTCGGLALIGDLFKTEVYDLVKYINAKFDQCIIPINIILKEPSAELRFDQKDSDYLPKYEVLDIILNRYLIDNESVDSIYLYFEKSIVDKVLNLYFKNEYKRRQGAPIVKVSKKTFGFELSIPILNNMV
;
A
#
# COMPACT_ATOMS: atom_id res chain seq x y z
N MET A 1 25.19 -8.74 -24.64
CA MET A 1 24.98 -7.38 -24.11
C MET A 1 24.62 -7.48 -22.65
N LYS A 2 25.26 -6.69 -21.79
CA LYS A 2 24.99 -6.67 -20.37
C LYS A 2 24.04 -5.52 -20.03
N ILE A 3 22.83 -5.82 -19.56
CA ILE A 3 21.82 -4.86 -19.13
C ILE A 3 21.69 -4.93 -17.61
N SER A 4 21.67 -3.78 -16.94
CA SER A 4 21.47 -3.69 -15.49
C SER A 4 20.23 -2.87 -15.15
N ILE A 5 19.62 -3.17 -14.03
CA ILE A 5 18.51 -2.42 -13.43
C ILE A 5 18.98 -1.86 -12.09
N ALA A 6 18.80 -0.56 -11.90
CA ALA A 6 18.92 0.11 -10.60
C ALA A 6 17.52 0.19 -9.95
N GLN A 7 17.21 -0.70 -9.02
CA GLN A 7 15.99 -0.64 -8.21
C GLN A 7 16.21 0.39 -7.10
N THR A 8 15.92 1.65 -7.40
CA THR A 8 16.14 2.76 -6.48
C THR A 8 14.98 3.00 -5.55
N LYS A 9 15.23 3.73 -4.45
CA LYS A 9 14.18 4.19 -3.56
C LYS A 9 13.37 5.30 -4.24
N TYR A 10 12.03 5.25 -4.06
CA TYR A 10 11.20 6.40 -4.40
C TYR A 10 11.55 7.59 -3.50
N ARG A 11 11.93 8.71 -4.11
CA ARG A 11 12.43 9.92 -3.40
C ARG A 11 11.43 11.06 -3.36
N GLY A 12 10.24 10.85 -3.95
CA GLY A 12 9.25 11.94 -4.06
C GLY A 12 9.79 13.09 -4.91
N LEU A 13 9.96 14.25 -4.28
CA LEU A 13 10.42 15.48 -4.95
C LEU A 13 11.85 15.89 -4.52
N ASP A 14 12.62 14.97 -3.96
CA ASP A 14 14.00 15.21 -3.51
C ASP A 14 15.00 15.03 -4.68
N PHE A 15 15.12 16.07 -5.51
CA PHE A 15 15.98 16.05 -6.70
C PHE A 15 17.46 15.79 -6.38
N ASP A 16 17.95 16.29 -5.25
CA ASP A 16 19.36 16.11 -4.86
C ASP A 16 19.65 14.63 -4.57
N LYS A 17 18.76 13.95 -3.84
CA LYS A 17 18.87 12.51 -3.61
C LYS A 17 18.66 11.69 -4.88
N CYS A 18 17.79 12.12 -5.80
CA CYS A 18 17.66 11.44 -7.10
C CYS A 18 19.00 11.51 -7.89
N LEU A 19 19.66 12.66 -7.91
CA LEU A 19 20.95 12.81 -8.57
C LEU A 19 22.08 12.05 -7.86
N GLU A 20 22.03 11.95 -6.53
CA GLU A 20 22.96 11.10 -5.76
C GLU A 20 22.75 9.62 -6.10
N ASP A 21 21.51 9.15 -6.09
CA ASP A 21 21.15 7.77 -6.49
C ASP A 21 21.59 7.51 -7.95
N PHE A 22 21.42 8.48 -8.86
CA PHE A 22 21.92 8.35 -10.22
C PHE A 22 23.44 8.14 -10.26
N LYS A 23 24.22 9.01 -9.60
CA LYS A 23 25.70 8.93 -9.60
C LYS A 23 26.19 7.58 -9.07
N ILE A 24 25.62 7.11 -7.94
CA ILE A 24 26.00 5.85 -7.33
C ILE A 24 25.75 4.70 -8.31
N ASN A 25 24.55 4.63 -8.88
CA ASN A 25 24.16 3.54 -9.76
C ASN A 25 24.82 3.57 -11.13
N TYR A 26 25.11 4.77 -11.67
CA TYR A 26 25.86 4.91 -12.90
C TYR A 26 27.31 4.43 -12.74
N ASN A 27 27.96 4.81 -11.65
CA ASN A 27 29.32 4.32 -11.33
C ASN A 27 29.32 2.79 -11.14
N GLU A 28 28.33 2.23 -10.47
CA GLU A 28 28.19 0.77 -10.31
C GLU A 28 28.01 0.07 -11.67
N ALA A 29 27.22 0.66 -12.58
CA ALA A 29 27.05 0.14 -13.93
C ALA A 29 28.36 0.13 -14.71
N LEU A 30 29.14 1.23 -14.63
CA LEU A 30 30.45 1.32 -15.25
C LEU A 30 31.44 0.26 -14.69
N LEU A 31 31.48 0.11 -13.37
CA LEU A 31 32.34 -0.89 -12.70
C LEU A 31 31.98 -2.31 -13.10
N ARG A 32 30.71 -2.61 -13.28
CA ARG A 32 30.26 -3.93 -13.73
C ARG A 32 30.35 -4.14 -15.23
N GLY A 33 30.71 -3.11 -16.01
CA GLY A 33 30.77 -3.16 -17.48
C GLY A 33 29.37 -3.35 -18.09
N SER A 34 28.36 -2.66 -17.57
CA SER A 34 27.01 -2.69 -18.11
C SER A 34 26.94 -1.84 -19.39
N ASP A 35 26.37 -2.41 -20.46
CA ASP A 35 26.10 -1.69 -21.69
C ASP A 35 24.88 -0.78 -21.59
N VAL A 36 23.88 -1.19 -20.79
CA VAL A 36 22.63 -0.45 -20.57
C VAL A 36 22.29 -0.45 -19.08
N LEU A 37 21.90 0.73 -18.55
CA LEU A 37 21.37 0.87 -17.19
C LEU A 37 19.94 1.42 -17.25
N VAL A 38 19.01 0.73 -16.58
CA VAL A 38 17.59 1.09 -16.55
C VAL A 38 17.19 1.51 -15.14
N PHE A 39 16.63 2.71 -15.02
CA PHE A 39 15.96 3.22 -13.82
C PHE A 39 14.44 3.06 -13.94
N PRO A 40 13.68 3.17 -12.84
CA PRO A 40 12.21 3.18 -12.87
C PRO A 40 11.65 4.38 -13.67
N SER A 41 10.38 4.28 -14.05
CA SER A 41 9.61 5.41 -14.58
C SER A 41 9.49 6.50 -13.51
N MET A 42 9.43 7.79 -13.94
CA MET A 42 9.31 8.92 -13.00
C MET A 42 10.46 8.98 -11.97
N PHE A 43 11.66 8.61 -12.40
CA PHE A 43 12.84 8.58 -11.53
C PHE A 43 13.16 9.94 -10.91
N LEU A 44 12.94 11.03 -11.64
CA LEU A 44 13.22 12.38 -11.15
C LEU A 44 12.01 13.03 -10.45
N ASP A 45 10.79 12.70 -10.86
CA ASP A 45 9.59 13.42 -10.42
C ASP A 45 8.29 12.64 -10.67
N HIS A 46 7.15 13.23 -10.27
CA HIS A 46 5.85 12.61 -10.43
C HIS A 46 4.76 13.59 -10.88
N THR A 47 4.06 13.27 -11.98
CA THR A 47 2.97 14.09 -12.54
C THR A 47 1.69 14.16 -11.68
N LYS A 48 1.50 13.26 -10.71
CA LYS A 48 0.36 13.30 -9.76
C LYS A 48 0.22 14.65 -9.05
N TYR A 49 1.32 15.36 -8.88
CA TYR A 49 1.36 16.67 -8.19
C TYR A 49 1.41 17.84 -9.17
N SER A 50 0.60 17.79 -10.23
CA SER A 50 0.56 18.81 -11.31
C SER A 50 0.43 20.26 -10.81
N GLU A 51 -0.22 20.49 -9.66
CA GLU A 51 -0.32 21.81 -9.05
C GLU A 51 1.05 22.38 -8.58
N LEU A 52 1.98 21.51 -8.19
CA LEU A 52 3.35 21.91 -7.85
C LEU A 52 4.15 22.29 -9.09
N PHE A 53 3.82 21.69 -10.21
CA PHE A 53 4.49 21.90 -11.49
C PHE A 53 4.24 23.29 -12.10
N GLY A 54 3.10 23.90 -11.83
CA GLY A 54 2.82 25.29 -12.23
C GLY A 54 3.80 26.33 -11.65
N ARG A 55 4.66 25.90 -10.71
CA ARG A 55 5.71 26.73 -10.14
C ARG A 55 6.97 26.62 -11.01
N SER A 56 7.34 27.72 -11.64
CA SER A 56 8.48 27.81 -12.57
C SER A 56 9.78 27.18 -12.05
N LYS A 57 10.04 27.27 -10.73
CA LYS A 57 11.20 26.70 -10.07
C LYS A 57 11.23 25.15 -10.15
N TYR A 58 10.09 24.49 -10.09
CA TYR A 58 10.03 23.03 -10.16
C TYR A 58 10.42 22.52 -11.56
N SER A 59 9.78 23.03 -12.60
CA SER A 59 10.13 22.68 -13.99
C SER A 59 11.60 22.96 -14.31
N GLN A 60 12.15 24.08 -13.82
CA GLN A 60 13.57 24.38 -13.96
C GLN A 60 14.49 23.35 -13.28
N ASN A 61 14.12 22.84 -12.11
CA ASN A 61 14.89 21.82 -11.41
C ASN A 61 14.91 20.51 -12.21
N ILE A 62 13.77 20.06 -12.74
CA ILE A 62 13.72 18.87 -13.61
C ILE A 62 14.66 19.04 -14.82
N CYS A 63 14.59 20.16 -15.52
CA CYS A 63 15.46 20.43 -16.66
C CYS A 63 16.95 20.39 -16.28
N LYS A 64 17.31 20.95 -15.10
CA LYS A 64 18.69 20.91 -14.60
C LYS A 64 19.14 19.47 -14.28
N CYS A 65 18.26 18.65 -13.71
CA CYS A 65 18.58 17.26 -13.42
C CYS A 65 18.79 16.46 -14.71
N ILE A 66 17.94 16.65 -15.70
CA ILE A 66 18.10 15.99 -17.03
C ILE A 66 19.40 16.40 -17.69
N GLU A 67 19.70 17.71 -17.67
CA GLU A 67 20.95 18.23 -18.25
C GLU A 67 22.17 17.67 -17.53
N PHE A 68 22.14 17.64 -16.18
CA PHE A 68 23.21 17.06 -15.40
C PHE A 68 23.41 15.56 -15.74
N ILE A 69 22.34 14.76 -15.83
CA ILE A 69 22.43 13.35 -16.22
C ILE A 69 23.03 13.23 -17.62
N ARG A 70 22.56 14.04 -18.58
CA ARG A 70 23.02 14.04 -19.94
C ARG A 70 24.54 14.30 -20.02
N GLU A 71 25.05 15.28 -19.26
CA GLU A 71 26.48 15.62 -19.22
C GLU A 71 27.37 14.52 -18.63
N GLN A 72 26.83 13.70 -17.72
CA GLN A 72 27.57 12.59 -17.07
C GLN A 72 27.63 11.32 -17.94
N VAL A 73 26.65 11.13 -18.84
CA VAL A 73 26.52 9.87 -19.61
C VAL A 73 27.37 9.92 -20.86
N ASP A 74 28.43 9.13 -20.87
CA ASP A 74 29.33 8.96 -22.04
C ASP A 74 28.86 7.77 -22.95
N ASP A 75 29.74 7.33 -23.84
CA ASP A 75 29.46 6.25 -24.81
C ASP A 75 29.57 4.83 -24.25
N ARG A 76 30.04 4.70 -23.00
CA ARG A 76 30.26 3.38 -22.38
C ARG A 76 28.98 2.68 -21.96
N THR A 77 28.02 3.44 -21.40
CA THR A 77 26.77 2.90 -20.86
C THR A 77 25.59 3.76 -21.26
N LEU A 78 24.63 3.19 -21.95
CA LEU A 78 23.34 3.81 -22.26
C LEU A 78 22.43 3.83 -21.03
N ILE A 79 21.74 4.96 -20.79
CA ILE A 79 20.83 5.16 -19.65
C ILE A 79 19.40 5.28 -20.12
N ILE A 80 18.48 4.60 -19.42
CA ILE A 80 17.03 4.70 -19.63
C ILE A 80 16.37 5.08 -18.30
N PHE A 81 15.65 6.20 -18.26
CA PHE A 81 14.96 6.67 -17.04
C PHE A 81 13.73 7.51 -17.37
N GLY A 82 12.78 7.59 -16.41
CA GLY A 82 11.57 8.37 -16.55
C GLY A 82 11.64 9.73 -15.84
N HIS A 83 10.96 10.70 -16.42
CA HIS A 83 10.74 12.04 -15.87
C HIS A 83 9.51 12.69 -16.51
N SER A 84 9.06 13.83 -16.00
CA SER A 84 8.03 14.63 -16.66
C SER A 84 8.57 15.75 -17.51
N VAL A 85 7.77 16.19 -18.47
CA VAL A 85 8.02 17.39 -19.28
C VAL A 85 6.73 18.19 -19.37
N TYR A 86 6.82 19.51 -19.23
CA TYR A 86 5.68 20.40 -19.46
C TYR A 86 5.55 20.70 -20.98
N LYS A 87 4.46 20.27 -21.57
CA LYS A 87 4.16 20.44 -22.98
C LYS A 87 2.68 20.76 -23.18
N ASP A 88 2.37 21.78 -24.00
CA ASP A 88 1.01 22.18 -24.39
C ASP A 88 0.05 22.38 -23.20
N GLY A 89 0.55 23.02 -22.12
CA GLY A 89 -0.23 23.29 -20.91
C GLY A 89 -0.42 22.12 -19.96
N LYS A 90 0.23 20.97 -20.22
CA LYS A 90 0.13 19.74 -19.42
C LYS A 90 1.51 19.16 -19.15
N PHE A 91 1.62 18.46 -18.02
CA PHE A 91 2.78 17.60 -17.78
C PHE A 91 2.52 16.23 -18.42
N VAL A 92 3.54 15.74 -19.08
CA VAL A 92 3.54 14.45 -19.78
C VAL A 92 4.70 13.62 -19.24
N ASP A 93 4.41 12.40 -18.87
CA ASP A 93 5.43 11.43 -18.46
C ASP A 93 6.23 10.97 -19.66
N ILE A 94 7.54 11.06 -19.56
CA ILE A 94 8.47 10.72 -20.62
C ILE A 94 9.53 9.75 -20.10
N ILE A 95 9.85 8.75 -20.91
CA ILE A 95 11.06 7.96 -20.77
C ILE A 95 12.11 8.55 -21.72
N SER A 96 13.28 8.91 -21.21
CA SER A 96 14.42 9.32 -22.01
C SER A 96 15.47 8.21 -22.09
N VAL A 97 16.05 8.09 -23.27
CA VAL A 97 17.19 7.21 -23.56
C VAL A 97 18.37 8.12 -23.90
N ILE A 98 19.45 8.03 -23.11
CA ILE A 98 20.64 8.87 -23.23
C ILE A 98 21.88 8.03 -23.48
N SER A 99 22.72 8.42 -24.40
CA SER A 99 24.04 7.84 -24.70
C SER A 99 24.94 8.94 -25.32
N ASP A 100 26.23 8.90 -25.03
CA ASP A 100 27.22 9.84 -25.61
C ASP A 100 26.78 11.32 -25.52
N HIS A 101 26.37 11.73 -24.29
CA HIS A 101 25.89 13.10 -24.02
C HIS A 101 24.64 13.54 -24.81
N LYS A 102 23.92 12.62 -25.45
CA LYS A 102 22.79 12.92 -26.34
C LYS A 102 21.53 12.12 -25.92
N VAL A 103 20.37 12.77 -26.01
CA VAL A 103 19.08 12.09 -25.94
C VAL A 103 18.84 11.46 -27.32
N ILE A 104 18.85 10.13 -27.39
CA ILE A 104 18.66 9.38 -28.64
C ILE A 104 17.21 8.99 -28.88
N LEU A 105 16.39 8.91 -27.81
CA LEU A 105 14.97 8.62 -27.91
C LEU A 105 14.23 9.24 -26.72
N THR A 106 13.01 9.71 -26.99
CA THR A 106 12.03 10.04 -25.95
C THR A 106 10.72 9.30 -26.23
N VAL A 107 10.15 8.65 -25.22
CA VAL A 107 8.88 7.92 -25.30
C VAL A 107 7.90 8.54 -24.33
N SER A 108 6.86 9.20 -24.83
CA SER A 108 5.78 9.72 -23.99
C SER A 108 4.82 8.60 -23.60
N GLN A 109 4.05 8.83 -22.55
CA GLN A 109 2.94 7.95 -22.18
C GLN A 109 1.93 7.93 -23.34
N CYS A 110 2.00 6.91 -24.16
CA CYS A 110 1.13 6.75 -25.31
C CYS A 110 1.04 5.28 -25.74
N ASN A 111 0.07 5.00 -26.57
CA ASN A 111 -0.33 3.66 -27.00
C ASN A 111 0.66 2.97 -27.97
N SER A 112 1.92 3.38 -28.04
CA SER A 112 2.94 2.79 -28.93
C SER A 112 4.32 2.75 -28.29
N PRO A 113 5.07 1.65 -28.42
CA PRO A 113 6.47 1.58 -27.99
C PRO A 113 7.37 2.51 -28.82
N GLY A 114 8.40 3.06 -28.19
CA GLY A 114 9.53 3.66 -28.90
C GLY A 114 10.54 2.58 -29.27
N PHE A 115 11.14 2.67 -30.45
CA PHE A 115 12.17 1.74 -30.91
C PHE A 115 13.49 2.46 -31.16
N PHE A 116 14.60 1.83 -30.78
CA PHE A 116 15.95 2.29 -31.13
C PHE A 116 16.90 1.08 -31.27
N THR A 117 18.02 1.32 -31.92
CA THR A 117 19.11 0.33 -32.09
C THR A 117 20.34 0.79 -31.34
N TYR A 118 20.95 -0.09 -30.56
CA TYR A 118 22.17 0.14 -29.84
C TYR A 118 23.05 -1.11 -29.85
N LYS A 119 24.33 -0.97 -30.26
CA LYS A 119 25.27 -2.10 -30.40
C LYS A 119 24.62 -3.29 -31.14
N GLU A 120 24.02 -3.04 -32.31
CA GLU A 120 23.35 -4.03 -33.20
C GLU A 120 22.07 -4.66 -32.63
N ASN A 121 21.63 -4.34 -31.41
CA ASN A 121 20.39 -4.86 -30.84
C ASN A 121 19.26 -3.84 -30.96
N VAL A 122 18.07 -4.32 -31.27
CA VAL A 122 16.85 -3.52 -31.34
C VAL A 122 16.12 -3.57 -30.01
N PHE A 123 15.83 -2.43 -29.44
CA PHE A 123 15.10 -2.23 -28.20
C PHE A 123 13.72 -1.66 -28.48
N ALA A 124 12.72 -2.19 -27.79
CA ALA A 124 11.42 -1.56 -27.62
C ALA A 124 11.33 -0.99 -26.21
N VAL A 125 10.89 0.27 -26.05
CA VAL A 125 10.67 0.94 -24.76
C VAL A 125 9.22 1.29 -24.62
N LEU A 126 8.63 0.94 -23.49
CA LEU A 126 7.25 1.28 -23.12
C LEU A 126 7.22 2.18 -21.91
N ASN A 127 6.48 3.27 -22.01
CA ASN A 127 6.16 4.11 -20.86
C ASN A 127 4.78 3.74 -20.31
N PHE A 128 4.76 3.02 -19.19
CA PHE A 128 3.54 2.48 -18.63
C PHE A 128 3.52 2.52 -17.11
N GLU A 129 2.46 3.12 -16.52
CA GLU A 129 2.28 3.15 -15.07
C GLU A 129 1.92 1.78 -14.51
N ASP A 130 1.04 1.03 -15.19
CA ASP A 130 0.62 -0.31 -14.79
C ASP A 130 0.76 -1.33 -15.91
N ALA A 131 1.72 -2.22 -15.72
CA ALA A 131 2.01 -3.31 -16.65
C ALA A 131 0.80 -4.23 -16.93
N LEU A 132 -0.21 -4.27 -16.07
CA LEU A 132 -1.41 -5.10 -16.27
C LEU A 132 -2.40 -4.52 -17.31
N LEU A 133 -2.37 -3.21 -17.56
CA LEU A 133 -3.10 -2.59 -18.66
C LEU A 133 -2.55 -3.01 -20.03
N PHE A 134 -1.36 -3.56 -20.04
CA PHE A 134 -0.65 -4.04 -21.23
C PHE A 134 -1.35 -5.20 -21.95
N LYS A 135 -2.21 -5.96 -21.27
CA LYS A 135 -2.97 -7.06 -21.85
C LYS A 135 -3.77 -6.64 -23.09
N GLU A 136 -4.26 -5.39 -23.10
CA GLU A 136 -5.06 -4.86 -24.22
C GLU A 136 -4.18 -4.30 -25.35
N LEU A 137 -2.92 -4.00 -25.07
CA LEU A 137 -2.01 -3.33 -26.01
C LEU A 137 -1.13 -4.30 -26.80
N ILE A 138 -0.75 -5.46 -26.22
CA ILE A 138 0.10 -6.46 -26.91
C ILE A 138 -0.44 -6.89 -28.27
N PRO A 139 -1.76 -7.17 -28.45
CA PRO A 139 -2.28 -7.52 -29.76
C PRO A 139 -2.06 -6.42 -30.81
N LYS A 140 -2.02 -5.15 -30.36
CA LYS A 140 -1.78 -3.99 -31.25
C LYS A 140 -0.31 -3.83 -31.67
N PHE A 141 0.63 -4.38 -30.90
CA PHE A 141 2.08 -4.23 -31.12
C PHE A 141 2.77 -5.49 -31.65
N GLY A 142 2.07 -6.61 -31.77
CA GLY A 142 2.64 -7.94 -31.94
C GLY A 142 3.66 -8.07 -33.08
N GLU A 143 3.42 -7.49 -34.26
CA GLU A 143 4.38 -7.56 -35.36
C GLU A 143 5.62 -6.68 -35.16
N ASN A 144 5.46 -5.53 -34.51
CA ASN A 144 6.59 -4.62 -34.25
C ASN A 144 7.47 -5.13 -33.10
N LEU A 145 6.88 -5.75 -32.08
CA LEU A 145 7.62 -6.36 -30.98
C LEU A 145 8.52 -7.51 -31.45
N LYS A 146 8.12 -8.27 -32.45
CA LYS A 146 8.93 -9.35 -33.03
C LYS A 146 10.25 -8.90 -33.65
N LYS A 147 10.43 -7.58 -33.89
CA LYS A 147 11.69 -7.01 -34.40
C LYS A 147 12.67 -6.67 -33.28
N ALA A 148 12.19 -6.59 -32.02
CA ALA A 148 13.02 -6.24 -30.89
C ALA A 148 13.62 -7.50 -30.22
N GLN A 149 14.84 -7.41 -29.75
CA GLN A 149 15.46 -8.39 -28.86
C GLN A 149 15.11 -8.11 -27.39
N TYR A 150 14.91 -6.85 -27.03
CA TYR A 150 14.64 -6.42 -25.66
C TYR A 150 13.40 -5.54 -25.58
N LEU A 151 12.56 -5.80 -24.60
CA LEU A 151 11.45 -4.92 -24.21
C LEU A 151 11.75 -4.32 -22.85
N ILE A 152 12.01 -3.02 -22.82
CA ILE A 152 12.33 -2.25 -21.61
C ILE A 152 11.08 -1.59 -21.09
N ILE A 153 10.78 -1.82 -19.81
CA ILE A 153 9.59 -1.32 -19.12
C ILE A 153 10.00 -0.64 -17.81
N PRO A 154 10.43 0.62 -17.86
CA PRO A 154 10.49 1.44 -16.67
C PRO A 154 9.07 1.58 -16.11
N SER A 155 8.87 1.25 -14.84
CA SER A 155 7.55 1.21 -14.21
C SER A 155 7.52 2.02 -12.93
N LYS A 156 6.31 2.40 -12.52
CA LYS A 156 5.96 2.97 -11.24
C LYS A 156 4.70 2.28 -10.75
N SER A 157 4.85 1.10 -10.20
CA SER A 157 3.75 0.21 -9.89
C SER A 157 3.67 -0.07 -8.39
N TYR A 158 2.57 0.36 -7.75
CA TYR A 158 2.30 0.07 -6.35
C TYR A 158 2.14 -1.43 -6.10
N PHE A 159 2.58 -1.84 -4.92
CA PHE A 159 2.34 -3.18 -4.39
C PHE A 159 0.85 -3.44 -4.20
N THR A 160 0.44 -4.63 -4.61
CA THR A 160 -0.75 -5.31 -4.10
C THR A 160 -0.44 -6.81 -3.98
N LYS A 161 -1.10 -7.48 -3.04
CA LYS A 161 -0.78 -8.87 -2.66
C LYS A 161 -0.73 -9.86 -3.85
N GLU A 162 -1.51 -9.64 -4.92
CA GLU A 162 -1.53 -10.55 -6.08
C GLU A 162 -0.66 -10.07 -7.25
N LYS A 163 -0.24 -8.80 -7.24
CA LYS A 163 0.28 -8.11 -8.45
C LYS A 163 1.61 -8.67 -8.94
N ASN A 164 2.51 -9.07 -8.03
CA ASN A 164 3.79 -9.64 -8.43
C ASN A 164 3.62 -10.92 -9.25
N ASN A 165 2.82 -11.87 -8.75
CA ASN A 165 2.54 -13.12 -9.46
C ASN A 165 1.85 -12.88 -10.81
N LEU A 166 0.91 -11.92 -10.86
CA LEU A 166 0.24 -11.54 -12.11
C LEU A 166 1.21 -10.94 -13.13
N ARG A 167 2.13 -10.06 -12.67
CA ARG A 167 3.18 -9.48 -13.54
C ARG A 167 4.09 -10.56 -14.11
N LEU A 168 4.62 -11.42 -13.26
CA LEU A 168 5.54 -12.48 -13.69
C LEU A 168 4.89 -13.41 -14.71
N LYS A 169 3.69 -13.93 -14.43
CA LYS A 169 2.94 -14.81 -15.34
C LYS A 169 2.64 -14.13 -16.68
N PHE A 170 2.31 -12.86 -16.65
CA PHE A 170 1.99 -12.11 -17.85
C PHE A 170 3.23 -11.90 -18.73
N PHE A 171 4.33 -11.40 -18.14
CA PHE A 171 5.55 -11.10 -18.90
C PHE A 171 6.33 -12.36 -19.33
N GLU A 172 6.24 -13.45 -18.58
CA GLU A 172 6.75 -14.76 -19.05
C GLU A 172 6.12 -15.13 -20.39
N ARG A 173 4.79 -15.07 -20.45
CA ARG A 173 4.07 -15.35 -21.69
C ARG A 173 4.48 -14.41 -22.84
N VAL A 174 4.59 -13.11 -22.56
CA VAL A 174 5.03 -12.12 -23.56
C VAL A 174 6.43 -12.43 -24.08
N ALA A 175 7.37 -12.75 -23.19
CA ALA A 175 8.75 -13.05 -23.54
C ALA A 175 8.82 -14.27 -24.46
N VAL A 176 8.16 -15.36 -24.09
CA VAL A 176 8.17 -16.62 -24.84
C VAL A 176 7.45 -16.51 -26.19
N GLU A 177 6.22 -15.93 -26.20
CA GLU A 177 5.42 -15.81 -27.43
C GLU A 177 6.07 -14.91 -28.50
N ASN A 178 6.85 -13.91 -28.08
CA ASN A 178 7.47 -12.94 -29.00
C ASN A 178 8.98 -13.15 -29.17
N ASN A 179 9.57 -14.15 -28.51
CA ASN A 179 11.01 -14.47 -28.54
C ASN A 179 11.87 -13.23 -28.22
N LEU A 180 11.57 -12.54 -27.10
CA LEU A 180 12.27 -11.34 -26.67
C LEU A 180 12.54 -11.36 -25.16
N ASP A 181 13.56 -10.65 -24.73
CA ASP A 181 13.90 -10.51 -23.31
C ASP A 181 13.18 -9.31 -22.72
N ILE A 182 12.57 -9.46 -21.54
CA ILE A 182 11.87 -8.41 -20.78
C ILE A 182 12.79 -7.83 -19.72
N VAL A 183 12.82 -6.50 -19.65
CA VAL A 183 13.52 -5.73 -18.60
C VAL A 183 12.50 -4.84 -17.91
N TYR A 184 12.09 -5.22 -16.70
CA TYR A 184 11.10 -4.49 -15.90
C TYR A 184 11.79 -3.83 -14.70
N SER A 185 11.73 -2.50 -14.62
CA SER A 185 12.31 -1.73 -13.51
C SER A 185 11.24 -1.04 -12.72
N ASN A 186 11.25 -1.18 -11.38
CA ASN A 186 10.29 -0.55 -10.46
C ASN A 186 11.01 0.03 -9.25
N PHE A 187 10.38 1.02 -8.57
CA PHE A 187 10.85 1.55 -7.30
C PHE A 187 10.62 0.59 -6.14
N TYR A 188 11.35 0.80 -5.05
CA TYR A 188 10.92 0.45 -3.70
C TYR A 188 10.70 1.71 -2.87
N GLY A 189 9.92 1.65 -1.78
CA GLY A 189 9.66 2.79 -0.90
C GLY A 189 8.17 3.12 -0.80
N ALA A 190 7.82 4.14 -0.04
CA ALA A 190 6.45 4.57 0.14
C ALA A 190 6.15 5.90 -0.57
N GLU A 191 4.90 6.05 -0.99
CA GLU A 191 4.30 7.30 -1.44
C GLU A 191 2.96 7.46 -0.74
N ASP A 192 2.85 8.44 0.14
CA ASP A 192 1.69 8.62 1.02
C ASP A 192 1.40 7.34 1.83
N SER A 193 0.28 6.67 1.56
CA SER A 193 -0.10 5.40 2.18
C SER A 193 -0.04 4.20 1.21
N ALA A 194 0.59 4.36 0.05
CA ALA A 194 0.90 3.28 -0.87
C ALA A 194 2.39 2.93 -0.84
N VAL A 195 2.75 1.73 -1.31
CA VAL A 195 4.12 1.25 -1.31
C VAL A 195 4.51 0.68 -2.67
N TYR A 196 5.73 0.94 -3.09
CA TYR A 196 6.38 0.29 -4.22
C TYR A 196 7.16 -0.92 -3.71
N ASP A 197 6.92 -2.07 -4.31
CA ASP A 197 7.52 -3.33 -3.90
C ASP A 197 8.92 -3.58 -4.47
N GLY A 198 9.39 -2.76 -5.38
CA GLY A 198 10.57 -3.09 -6.17
C GLY A 198 10.28 -4.29 -7.04
N CYS A 199 10.84 -5.43 -6.66
CA CYS A 199 10.68 -6.68 -7.40
C CYS A 199 10.93 -6.52 -8.91
N SER A 200 11.88 -5.67 -9.28
CA SER A 200 12.35 -5.49 -10.65
C SER A 200 12.88 -6.80 -11.20
N PHE A 201 12.76 -7.04 -12.50
CA PHE A 201 13.16 -8.34 -13.03
C PHE A 201 13.61 -8.31 -14.51
N PHE A 202 14.34 -9.37 -14.86
CA PHE A 202 14.55 -9.80 -16.22
C PHE A 202 13.80 -11.13 -16.43
N ILE A 203 13.12 -11.26 -17.55
CA ILE A 203 12.61 -12.55 -18.05
C ILE A 203 13.15 -12.73 -19.46
N ASN A 204 13.91 -13.80 -19.70
CA ASN A 204 14.45 -14.04 -21.03
C ASN A 204 13.42 -14.72 -21.95
N SER A 205 13.72 -14.80 -23.23
CA SER A 205 12.88 -15.42 -24.26
C SER A 205 12.56 -16.92 -24.03
N PHE A 206 13.26 -17.57 -23.07
CA PHE A 206 12.97 -18.94 -22.62
C PHE A 206 12.08 -19.00 -21.36
N GLY A 207 11.58 -17.87 -20.87
CA GLY A 207 10.74 -17.78 -19.67
C GLY A 207 11.51 -17.91 -18.34
N LYS A 208 12.84 -17.78 -18.36
CA LYS A 208 13.65 -17.82 -17.12
C LYS A 208 13.74 -16.44 -16.49
N LEU A 209 13.74 -16.41 -15.16
CA LEU A 209 13.63 -15.21 -14.32
C LEU A 209 14.97 -14.87 -13.64
N LYS A 210 15.30 -13.58 -13.60
CA LYS A 210 16.20 -12.96 -12.62
C LYS A 210 15.43 -11.83 -11.95
N GLN A 211 15.16 -11.91 -10.65
CA GLN A 211 14.39 -10.91 -9.92
C GLN A 211 15.21 -10.26 -8.81
N ALA A 212 15.05 -8.96 -8.66
CA ALA A 212 15.56 -8.17 -7.54
C ALA A 212 14.76 -8.47 -6.26
N LYS A 213 15.37 -8.20 -5.13
CA LYS A 213 14.73 -8.31 -3.83
C LYS A 213 13.54 -7.33 -3.70
N GLY A 214 12.53 -7.72 -2.94
CA GLY A 214 11.39 -6.84 -2.67
C GLY A 214 11.66 -5.89 -1.52
N PHE A 215 11.08 -4.67 -1.59
CA PHE A 215 11.03 -3.65 -0.55
C PHE A 215 12.39 -3.09 -0.08
N GLU A 216 13.46 -3.32 -0.84
CA GLU A 216 14.79 -2.78 -0.55
C GLU A 216 15.55 -2.41 -1.84
N PHE A 217 16.67 -1.71 -1.67
CA PHE A 217 17.58 -1.43 -2.76
C PHE A 217 18.15 -2.73 -3.34
N ASP A 218 18.21 -2.79 -4.67
CA ASP A 218 18.95 -3.83 -5.36
C ASP A 218 19.50 -3.33 -6.71
N PHE A 219 20.60 -3.93 -7.14
CA PHE A 219 21.22 -3.68 -8.44
C PHE A 219 21.48 -5.01 -9.11
N ILE A 220 20.66 -5.35 -10.09
CA ILE A 220 20.72 -6.64 -10.78
C ILE A 220 21.10 -6.49 -12.25
N SER A 221 21.70 -7.56 -12.82
CA SER A 221 22.05 -7.64 -14.25
C SER A 221 21.41 -8.89 -14.86
N ASN A 222 21.31 -8.91 -16.17
CA ASN A 222 20.73 -10.02 -16.95
C ASN A 222 21.64 -11.24 -17.04
N ASP A 223 22.05 -11.72 -15.87
CA ASP A 223 22.86 -12.93 -15.68
C ASP A 223 22.17 -13.89 -14.70
N SER A 224 22.64 -15.12 -14.62
CA SER A 224 22.21 -16.09 -13.57
C SER A 224 20.69 -16.28 -13.49
N PHE A 225 20.04 -16.54 -14.60
CA PHE A 225 18.60 -16.82 -14.68
C PHE A 225 18.22 -18.12 -13.99
N GLN A 226 17.05 -18.14 -13.35
CA GLN A 226 16.46 -19.29 -12.66
C GLN A 226 15.08 -19.61 -13.24
N ASP A 227 14.53 -20.75 -12.85
CA ASP A 227 13.13 -21.05 -13.12
C ASP A 227 12.21 -20.05 -12.44
N LEU A 228 11.13 -19.68 -13.14
CA LEU A 228 10.14 -18.76 -12.62
C LEU A 228 9.44 -19.39 -11.41
N LYS A 229 9.34 -18.66 -10.33
CA LYS A 229 8.64 -19.04 -9.11
C LYS A 229 7.60 -17.99 -8.74
N PHE A 230 6.45 -18.46 -8.29
CA PHE A 230 5.37 -17.60 -7.79
C PHE A 230 5.38 -17.57 -6.26
N ASP A 231 4.98 -16.44 -5.71
CA ASP A 231 4.83 -16.28 -4.27
C ASP A 231 3.78 -17.27 -3.74
N THR A 232 4.13 -17.96 -2.67
CA THR A 232 3.21 -18.78 -1.87
C THR A 232 2.36 -17.89 -0.95
N CYS A 233 1.31 -18.44 -0.33
CA CYS A 233 0.50 -17.69 0.64
C CYS A 233 1.34 -17.13 1.79
N ASN A 234 2.31 -17.88 2.29
CA ASN A 234 3.19 -17.43 3.37
C ASN A 234 4.08 -16.26 2.94
N GLU A 235 4.63 -16.32 1.73
CA GLU A 235 5.42 -15.22 1.15
C GLU A 235 4.56 -13.97 0.91
N LEU A 236 3.29 -14.14 0.54
CA LEU A 236 2.36 -13.02 0.42
C LEU A 236 2.08 -12.34 1.77
N PHE A 237 1.88 -13.10 2.86
CA PHE A 237 1.74 -12.53 4.19
C PHE A 237 3.00 -11.79 4.64
N GLU A 238 4.18 -12.33 4.34
CA GLU A 238 5.44 -11.65 4.63
C GLU A 238 5.57 -10.33 3.87
N LYS A 239 5.21 -10.31 2.58
CA LYS A 239 5.19 -9.08 1.78
C LYS A 239 4.20 -8.05 2.28
N ILE A 240 3.03 -8.46 2.78
CA ILE A 240 2.06 -7.55 3.42
C ILE A 240 2.66 -6.91 4.67
N ILE A 241 3.32 -7.70 5.54
CA ILE A 241 3.99 -7.18 6.74
C ILE A 241 5.10 -6.20 6.36
N LEU A 242 5.91 -6.53 5.36
CA LEU A 242 6.99 -5.64 4.88
C LEU A 242 6.44 -4.35 4.29
N ALA A 243 5.38 -4.44 3.48
CA ALA A 243 4.71 -3.29 2.87
C ALA A 243 4.17 -2.33 3.94
N ILE A 244 3.38 -2.84 4.89
CA ILE A 244 2.81 -2.03 5.98
C ILE A 244 3.92 -1.43 6.84
N SER A 245 4.96 -2.22 7.16
CA SER A 245 6.09 -1.75 7.97
C SER A 245 6.88 -0.65 7.26
N LEU A 246 7.08 -0.74 5.96
CA LEU A 246 7.78 0.26 5.18
C LEU A 246 7.01 1.58 5.12
N VAL A 247 5.70 1.52 4.83
CA VAL A 247 4.82 2.70 4.83
C VAL A 247 4.84 3.35 6.22
N LEU A 248 4.66 2.58 7.29
CA LEU A 248 4.61 3.14 8.65
C LEU A 248 5.91 3.85 9.02
N ARG A 249 7.08 3.24 8.74
CA ARG A 249 8.38 3.88 9.01
C ARG A 249 8.52 5.21 8.26
N GLU A 250 8.21 5.22 6.97
CA GLU A 250 8.36 6.41 6.15
C GLU A 250 7.34 7.49 6.53
N TYR A 251 6.09 7.10 6.74
CA TYR A 251 5.02 8.02 7.13
C TYR A 251 5.32 8.72 8.46
N VAL A 252 5.76 7.96 9.48
CA VAL A 252 6.15 8.51 10.78
C VAL A 252 7.32 9.48 10.65
N CYS A 253 8.36 9.07 9.89
CA CYS A 253 9.55 9.90 9.67
C CYS A 253 9.21 11.22 8.94
N PHE A 254 8.50 11.15 7.80
CA PHE A 254 8.14 12.33 7.02
C PHE A 254 7.13 13.26 7.72
N SER A 255 6.27 12.71 8.59
CA SER A 255 5.33 13.50 9.38
C SER A 255 5.96 14.14 10.63
N GLY A 256 7.26 13.94 10.86
CA GLY A 256 7.99 14.53 11.99
C GLY A 256 7.71 13.86 13.34
N PHE A 257 7.13 12.64 13.34
CA PHE A 257 6.95 11.85 14.55
C PHE A 257 8.12 10.85 14.73
N SER A 258 8.31 10.39 15.95
CA SER A 258 9.25 9.30 16.27
C SER A 258 8.57 8.13 16.98
N LYS A 259 7.34 8.34 17.46
CA LYS A 259 6.56 7.37 18.23
C LYS A 259 5.14 7.28 17.70
N VAL A 260 4.56 6.12 17.93
CA VAL A 260 3.14 5.87 17.63
C VAL A 260 2.40 5.39 18.88
N HIS A 261 1.10 5.59 18.89
CA HIS A 261 0.23 5.00 19.90
C HIS A 261 -1.07 4.52 19.27
N LEU A 262 -1.79 3.66 19.98
CA LEU A 262 -3.08 3.13 19.56
C LEU A 262 -3.97 2.79 20.74
N GLY A 263 -5.27 2.83 20.53
CA GLY A 263 -6.23 2.26 21.47
C GLY A 263 -6.12 0.72 21.48
N LEU A 264 -5.82 0.13 22.64
CA LEU A 264 -5.68 -1.31 22.79
C LEU A 264 -6.92 -1.87 23.51
N SER A 265 -7.81 -2.47 22.73
CA SER A 265 -9.11 -2.98 23.22
C SER A 265 -9.04 -4.40 23.78
N GLY A 266 -7.96 -5.15 23.53
CA GLY A 266 -7.89 -6.61 23.76
C GLY A 266 -8.55 -7.42 22.64
N GLY A 267 -8.94 -6.79 21.52
CA GLY A 267 -9.44 -7.42 20.31
C GLY A 267 -8.33 -7.64 19.27
N ILE A 268 -8.59 -8.51 18.29
CA ILE A 268 -7.62 -8.98 17.30
C ILE A 268 -7.05 -7.84 16.41
N ASP A 269 -7.89 -6.86 16.04
CA ASP A 269 -7.46 -5.75 15.16
C ASP A 269 -6.41 -4.88 15.84
N SER A 270 -6.70 -4.41 17.06
CA SER A 270 -5.75 -3.61 17.84
C SER A 270 -4.49 -4.40 18.18
N ALA A 271 -4.59 -5.71 18.41
CA ALA A 271 -3.46 -6.59 18.64
C ALA A 271 -2.55 -6.71 17.40
N LEU A 272 -3.15 -6.89 16.21
CA LEU A 272 -2.39 -6.94 14.96
C LEU A 272 -1.71 -5.60 14.67
N VAL A 273 -2.41 -4.47 14.83
CA VAL A 273 -1.83 -3.13 14.64
C VAL A 273 -0.65 -2.88 15.59
N ALA A 274 -0.77 -3.26 16.87
CA ALA A 274 0.34 -3.17 17.83
C ALA A 274 1.54 -4.01 17.40
N CYS A 275 1.31 -5.24 16.94
CA CYS A 275 2.34 -6.15 16.47
C CYS A 275 3.07 -5.60 15.23
N LEU A 276 2.33 -5.14 14.22
CA LEU A 276 2.89 -4.52 13.01
C LEU A 276 3.67 -3.24 13.32
N ALA A 277 3.18 -2.42 14.25
CA ALA A 277 3.87 -1.22 14.70
C ALA A 277 5.20 -1.55 15.41
N CYS A 278 5.22 -2.58 16.26
CA CYS A 278 6.45 -3.06 16.90
C CYS A 278 7.46 -3.61 15.88
N PHE A 279 7.01 -4.35 14.87
CA PHE A 279 7.88 -4.83 13.78
C PHE A 279 8.48 -3.70 12.94
N ALA A 280 7.70 -2.64 12.73
CA ALA A 280 8.13 -1.51 11.93
C ALA A 280 9.09 -0.57 12.67
N LEU A 281 8.82 -0.24 13.93
CA LEU A 281 9.43 0.88 14.64
C LEU A 281 10.25 0.46 15.88
N GLY A 282 10.17 -0.82 16.32
CA GLY A 282 10.64 -1.25 17.62
C GLY A 282 9.62 -1.00 18.73
N ALA A 283 9.57 -1.87 19.71
CA ALA A 283 8.59 -1.83 20.81
C ALA A 283 8.69 -0.55 21.67
N GLU A 284 9.88 -0.01 21.80
CA GLU A 284 10.19 1.23 22.55
C GLU A 284 9.54 2.48 21.96
N ASN A 285 9.15 2.42 20.69
CA ASN A 285 8.49 3.51 19.96
C ASN A 285 6.97 3.33 19.85
N VAL A 286 6.40 2.30 20.50
CA VAL A 286 4.97 1.98 20.45
C VAL A 286 4.36 2.10 21.85
N VAL A 287 3.18 2.73 21.94
CA VAL A 287 2.42 2.83 23.18
C VAL A 287 0.99 2.34 22.96
N GLY A 288 0.58 1.32 23.72
CA GLY A 288 -0.81 0.88 23.81
C GLY A 288 -1.55 1.67 24.91
N ILE A 289 -2.75 2.14 24.61
CA ILE A 289 -3.62 2.82 25.60
C ILE A 289 -4.89 1.99 25.77
N SER A 290 -5.01 1.33 26.91
CA SER A 290 -6.24 0.64 27.31
C SER A 290 -7.20 1.62 27.99
N MET A 291 -8.43 1.67 27.53
CA MET A 291 -9.44 2.63 27.98
C MET A 291 -10.72 1.88 28.43
N PRO A 292 -10.66 1.13 29.55
CA PRO A 292 -11.78 0.33 29.97
C PRO A 292 -12.99 1.16 30.41
N SER A 293 -14.18 0.62 30.15
CA SER A 293 -15.45 1.09 30.67
C SER A 293 -16.07 -0.01 31.57
N LYS A 294 -17.24 0.26 32.13
CA LYS A 294 -17.99 -0.74 32.88
C LYS A 294 -18.45 -1.96 32.04
N PHE A 295 -18.36 -1.88 30.75
CA PHE A 295 -18.74 -2.92 29.79
C PHE A 295 -17.52 -3.72 29.28
N SER A 296 -16.30 -3.24 29.56
CA SER A 296 -15.08 -3.95 29.16
C SER A 296 -14.92 -5.21 30.01
N SER A 297 -14.69 -6.36 29.31
CA SER A 297 -14.48 -7.62 30.00
C SER A 297 -13.11 -7.69 30.68
N GLU A 298 -13.01 -8.38 31.80
CA GLU A 298 -11.72 -8.65 32.46
C GLU A 298 -10.74 -9.37 31.53
N GLY A 299 -11.26 -10.24 30.65
CA GLY A 299 -10.49 -10.94 29.62
C GLY A 299 -9.82 -9.96 28.65
N SER A 300 -10.53 -8.94 28.16
CA SER A 300 -9.97 -7.92 27.25
C SER A 300 -8.84 -7.12 27.89
N ILE A 301 -8.98 -6.76 29.16
CA ILE A 301 -7.95 -6.03 29.92
C ILE A 301 -6.72 -6.93 30.13
N SER A 302 -6.93 -8.18 30.51
CA SER A 302 -5.86 -9.19 30.69
C SER A 302 -5.13 -9.47 29.39
N ASP A 303 -5.85 -9.66 28.29
CA ASP A 303 -5.30 -9.93 26.96
C ASP A 303 -4.44 -8.76 26.46
N ALA A 304 -4.87 -7.52 26.69
CA ALA A 304 -4.07 -6.31 26.34
C ALA A 304 -2.77 -6.26 27.16
N LYS A 305 -2.81 -6.59 28.46
CA LYS A 305 -1.61 -6.65 29.33
C LYS A 305 -0.65 -7.75 28.87
N GLU A 306 -1.17 -8.92 28.55
CA GLU A 306 -0.36 -10.05 28.07
C GLU A 306 0.33 -9.73 26.73
N LEU A 307 -0.41 -9.16 25.78
CA LEU A 307 0.13 -8.73 24.50
C LEU A 307 1.27 -7.71 24.66
N SER A 308 1.04 -6.68 25.50
CA SER A 308 2.07 -5.66 25.80
C SER A 308 3.33 -6.29 26.38
N ARG A 309 3.19 -7.22 27.31
CA ARG A 309 4.31 -7.93 27.92
C ARG A 309 5.08 -8.78 26.91
N LYS A 310 4.38 -9.48 25.99
CA LYS A 310 4.98 -10.34 24.96
C LYS A 310 5.73 -9.55 23.90
N LEU A 311 5.18 -8.43 23.44
CA LEU A 311 5.80 -7.57 22.44
C LEU A 311 6.80 -6.56 23.03
N GLY A 312 6.75 -6.30 24.34
CA GLY A 312 7.69 -5.41 25.05
C GLY A 312 7.34 -3.92 24.93
N PHE A 313 6.16 -3.54 24.44
CA PHE A 313 5.78 -2.13 24.35
C PHE A 313 5.10 -1.61 25.64
N LYS A 314 5.13 -0.30 25.82
CA LYS A 314 4.49 0.35 26.99
C LYS A 314 2.98 0.33 26.89
N LEU A 315 2.30 -0.15 27.94
CA LEU A 315 0.85 -0.05 28.12
C LEU A 315 0.48 1.00 29.15
N ILE A 316 -0.47 1.86 28.81
CA ILE A 316 -1.07 2.85 29.72
C ILE A 316 -2.55 2.50 29.88
N GLU A 317 -3.06 2.51 31.11
CA GLU A 317 -4.48 2.33 31.40
C GLU A 317 -5.12 3.67 31.74
N MET A 318 -6.15 4.04 30.95
CA MET A 318 -6.89 5.31 31.09
C MET A 318 -8.41 5.03 31.08
N PRO A 319 -9.03 4.66 32.22
CA PRO A 319 -10.46 4.36 32.28
C PRO A 319 -11.32 5.56 31.85
N ILE A 320 -12.39 5.32 31.09
CA ILE A 320 -13.29 6.38 30.61
C ILE A 320 -14.47 6.67 31.54
N LYS A 321 -14.60 5.94 32.67
CA LYS A 321 -15.77 5.99 33.53
C LYS A 321 -16.16 7.41 33.96
N ASP A 322 -15.23 8.16 34.56
CA ASP A 322 -15.50 9.50 35.12
C ASP A 322 -15.87 10.49 34.01
N LEU A 323 -15.17 10.40 32.83
CA LEU A 323 -15.48 11.22 31.67
C LEU A 323 -16.88 10.92 31.12
N PHE A 324 -17.24 9.65 31.07
CA PHE A 324 -18.56 9.22 30.59
C PHE A 324 -19.68 9.70 31.52
N GLU A 325 -19.51 9.57 32.84
CA GLU A 325 -20.46 10.05 33.83
C GLU A 325 -20.60 11.59 33.84
N ALA A 326 -19.49 12.32 33.73
CA ALA A 326 -19.50 13.75 33.63
C ALA A 326 -20.21 14.25 32.35
N SER A 327 -19.87 13.65 31.20
CA SER A 327 -20.50 13.98 29.92
C SER A 327 -22.00 13.62 29.93
N SER A 328 -22.40 12.47 30.49
CA SER A 328 -23.79 12.05 30.59
C SER A 328 -24.61 13.06 31.41
N ARG A 329 -24.12 13.46 32.60
CA ARG A 329 -24.77 14.49 33.42
C ARG A 329 -24.99 15.81 32.69
N SER A 330 -24.02 16.21 31.84
CA SER A 330 -24.13 17.44 31.05
C SER A 330 -25.25 17.41 30.02
N PHE A 331 -25.63 16.22 29.55
CA PHE A 331 -26.63 16.04 28.52
C PHE A 331 -28.04 15.71 29.06
N GLU A 332 -28.16 15.20 30.30
CA GLU A 332 -29.41 14.68 30.88
C GLU A 332 -30.58 15.67 30.83
N SER A 333 -30.32 16.98 30.89
CA SER A 333 -31.35 18.00 30.75
C SER A 333 -31.83 18.22 29.31
N HIS A 334 -31.15 17.67 28.32
CA HIS A 334 -31.40 17.92 26.89
C HIS A 334 -31.85 16.70 26.13
N PHE A 335 -31.21 15.55 26.39
CA PHE A 335 -31.52 14.28 25.71
C PHE A 335 -30.98 13.07 26.50
N ASP A 336 -31.54 11.88 26.21
CA ASP A 336 -31.17 10.64 26.88
C ASP A 336 -29.87 10.04 26.27
N VAL A 337 -28.94 9.66 27.14
CA VAL A 337 -27.63 9.05 26.77
C VAL A 337 -27.71 7.54 26.90
N LYS A 338 -28.73 6.91 26.23
CA LYS A 338 -28.92 5.45 26.20
C LYS A 338 -28.74 4.91 24.76
N GLY A 339 -28.59 3.58 24.65
CA GLY A 339 -28.46 2.89 23.37
C GLY A 339 -27.33 3.44 22.53
N VAL A 340 -27.55 3.64 21.26
CA VAL A 340 -26.54 4.11 20.28
C VAL A 340 -25.88 5.43 20.69
N THR A 341 -26.61 6.34 21.37
CA THR A 341 -26.03 7.61 21.87
C THR A 341 -24.96 7.32 22.91
N GLY A 342 -25.23 6.45 23.88
CA GLY A 342 -24.27 6.08 24.91
C GLY A 342 -23.09 5.25 24.38
N GLU A 343 -23.34 4.35 23.43
CA GLU A 343 -22.29 3.58 22.75
C GLU A 343 -21.33 4.52 21.99
N ASN A 344 -21.87 5.40 21.17
CA ASN A 344 -21.07 6.36 20.40
C ASN A 344 -20.36 7.40 21.28
N LEU A 345 -20.94 7.79 22.40
CA LEU A 345 -20.28 8.67 23.37
C LEU A 345 -19.02 8.03 23.94
N GLN A 346 -19.08 6.74 24.32
CA GLN A 346 -17.90 6.02 24.80
C GLN A 346 -16.78 5.96 23.75
N ALA A 347 -17.12 5.66 22.48
CA ALA A 347 -16.16 5.65 21.40
C ALA A 347 -15.50 7.02 21.19
N ARG A 348 -16.29 8.10 21.22
CA ARG A 348 -15.77 9.49 21.09
C ARG A 348 -14.91 9.93 22.25
N LEU A 349 -15.23 9.54 23.47
CA LEU A 349 -14.39 9.83 24.65
C LEU A 349 -13.03 9.12 24.53
N ARG A 350 -13.01 7.89 24.02
CA ARG A 350 -11.75 7.19 23.71
C ARG A 350 -10.96 7.95 22.65
N GLY A 351 -11.59 8.38 21.56
CA GLY A 351 -10.97 9.22 20.52
C GLY A 351 -10.39 10.51 21.09
N LEU A 352 -11.12 11.19 21.96
CA LEU A 352 -10.65 12.40 22.65
C LEU A 352 -9.39 12.15 23.49
N LEU A 353 -9.36 11.07 24.29
CA LEU A 353 -8.18 10.71 25.09
C LEU A 353 -6.97 10.37 24.24
N LEU A 354 -7.17 9.61 23.16
CA LEU A 354 -6.09 9.25 22.23
C LEU A 354 -5.52 10.49 21.55
N MET A 355 -6.36 11.44 21.10
CA MET A 355 -5.90 12.67 20.47
C MET A 355 -5.24 13.64 21.46
N ALA A 356 -5.72 13.68 22.71
CA ALA A 356 -5.05 14.44 23.77
C ALA A 356 -3.65 13.88 24.07
N TYR A 357 -3.51 12.55 24.09
CA TYR A 357 -2.21 11.89 24.22
C TYR A 357 -1.30 12.20 23.02
N SER A 358 -1.83 12.15 21.79
CA SER A 358 -1.11 12.53 20.58
C SER A 358 -0.43 13.88 20.71
N ASN A 359 -1.19 14.90 21.08
CA ASN A 359 -0.69 16.27 21.26
C ASN A 359 0.31 16.39 22.43
N SER A 360 0.04 15.72 23.55
CA SER A 360 0.88 15.79 24.74
C SER A 360 2.26 15.12 24.55
N GLN A 361 2.33 14.04 23.77
CA GLN A 361 3.53 13.21 23.63
C GLN A 361 4.17 13.31 22.25
N ASN A 362 3.67 14.15 21.35
CA ASN A 362 4.10 14.22 19.94
C ASN A 362 4.17 12.83 19.30
N SER A 363 3.08 12.08 19.38
CA SER A 363 2.97 10.69 18.95
C SER A 363 1.85 10.52 17.94
N LEU A 364 2.09 9.79 16.84
CA LEU A 364 1.08 9.54 15.82
C LEU A 364 0.07 8.49 16.31
N LEU A 365 -1.22 8.81 16.28
CA LEU A 365 -2.29 7.84 16.56
C LEU A 365 -2.49 6.91 15.37
N LEU A 366 -2.39 5.60 15.60
CA LEU A 366 -2.72 4.58 14.61
C LEU A 366 -4.19 4.17 14.75
N ASN A 367 -4.89 4.15 13.61
CA ASN A 367 -6.24 3.60 13.52
C ASN A 367 -6.22 2.09 13.45
N THR A 368 -7.17 1.42 14.08
CA THR A 368 -7.25 -0.05 14.16
C THR A 368 -8.42 -0.65 13.38
N GLY A 369 -9.16 0.15 12.61
CA GLY A 369 -10.26 -0.33 11.77
C GLY A 369 -9.78 -1.18 10.60
N ASN A 370 -10.48 -2.27 10.31
CA ASN A 370 -10.23 -3.14 9.16
C ASN A 370 -11.15 -2.81 7.98
N LYS A 371 -10.86 -3.41 6.82
CA LYS A 371 -11.61 -3.15 5.57
C LYS A 371 -13.09 -3.52 5.65
N SER A 372 -13.44 -4.60 6.35
CA SER A 372 -14.82 -5.06 6.50
C SER A 372 -15.67 -4.05 7.26
N GLU A 373 -15.16 -3.57 8.40
CA GLU A 373 -15.81 -2.55 9.25
C GLU A 373 -15.95 -1.22 8.52
N ILE A 374 -14.87 -0.77 7.85
CA ILE A 374 -14.86 0.46 7.05
C ILE A 374 -15.86 0.37 5.91
N ALA A 375 -15.93 -0.77 5.21
CA ALA A 375 -16.86 -0.96 4.09
C ALA A 375 -18.31 -0.75 4.49
N VAL A 376 -18.75 -1.39 5.58
CA VAL A 376 -20.15 -1.32 6.03
C VAL A 376 -20.42 -0.17 6.99
N GLY A 377 -19.38 0.62 7.34
CA GLY A 377 -19.50 1.74 8.28
C GLY A 377 -19.78 1.33 9.72
N TYR A 378 -19.36 0.12 10.12
CA TYR A 378 -19.42 -0.36 11.49
C TYR A 378 -18.34 0.30 12.33
N CYS A 379 -18.46 1.59 12.47
CA CYS A 379 -17.53 2.48 13.15
C CYS A 379 -18.23 3.77 13.60
N THR A 380 -17.66 4.46 14.58
CA THR A 380 -18.15 5.72 15.10
C THR A 380 -17.29 6.88 14.65
N LEU A 381 -17.88 7.85 13.92
CA LEU A 381 -17.19 9.09 13.55
C LEU A 381 -16.65 9.82 14.79
N TYR A 382 -15.38 10.25 14.69
CA TYR A 382 -14.65 10.94 15.76
C TYR A 382 -14.40 10.06 17.01
N GLY A 383 -14.67 8.77 16.92
CA GLY A 383 -14.36 7.78 17.93
C GLY A 383 -13.28 6.82 17.42
N ASP A 384 -13.65 5.61 17.11
CA ASP A 384 -12.75 4.59 16.54
C ASP A 384 -12.28 4.86 15.11
N THR A 385 -12.90 5.84 14.40
CA THR A 385 -12.38 6.35 13.11
C THR A 385 -11.20 7.29 13.26
N CYS A 386 -10.84 7.75 14.49
CA CYS A 386 -9.70 8.63 14.71
C CYS A 386 -8.37 7.95 14.37
N GLY A 387 -7.41 8.74 13.89
CA GLY A 387 -6.05 8.30 13.63
C GLY A 387 -5.40 9.05 12.49
N GLY A 388 -4.07 8.97 12.42
CA GLY A 388 -3.29 9.55 11.33
C GLY A 388 -2.96 8.56 10.22
N LEU A 389 -3.05 7.23 10.51
CA LEU A 389 -2.81 6.16 9.53
C LEU A 389 -3.53 4.88 9.95
N ALA A 390 -4.23 4.23 9.02
CA ALA A 390 -4.93 2.96 9.21
C ALA A 390 -4.10 1.80 8.60
N LEU A 391 -3.38 1.05 9.43
CA LEU A 391 -2.45 0.02 8.97
C LEU A 391 -3.15 -1.18 8.33
N ILE A 392 -4.31 -1.56 8.86
CA ILE A 392 -5.06 -2.74 8.43
C ILE A 392 -6.37 -2.40 7.72
N GLY A 393 -6.58 -1.12 7.39
CA GLY A 393 -7.81 -0.63 6.75
C GLY A 393 -8.05 -1.20 5.34
N ASP A 394 -7.06 -1.87 4.74
CA ASP A 394 -7.16 -2.57 3.46
C ASP A 394 -7.15 -4.11 3.58
N LEU A 395 -7.21 -4.64 4.80
CA LEU A 395 -7.36 -6.07 5.09
C LEU A 395 -8.78 -6.36 5.54
N PHE A 396 -9.43 -7.34 4.92
CA PHE A 396 -10.70 -7.87 5.41
C PHE A 396 -10.53 -8.56 6.77
N LYS A 397 -11.60 -8.66 7.56
CA LYS A 397 -11.54 -9.29 8.89
C LYS A 397 -11.00 -10.71 8.86
N THR A 398 -11.39 -11.49 7.87
CA THR A 398 -10.87 -12.84 7.63
C THR A 398 -9.37 -12.84 7.38
N GLU A 399 -8.86 -11.88 6.60
CA GLU A 399 -7.43 -11.71 6.32
C GLU A 399 -6.64 -11.27 7.57
N VAL A 400 -7.26 -10.47 8.46
CA VAL A 400 -6.68 -10.12 9.76
C VAL A 400 -6.43 -11.38 10.59
N TYR A 401 -7.41 -12.29 10.67
CA TYR A 401 -7.25 -13.58 11.37
C TYR A 401 -6.14 -14.44 10.75
N ASP A 402 -6.09 -14.52 9.44
CA ASP A 402 -5.09 -15.35 8.76
C ASP A 402 -3.68 -14.78 8.90
N LEU A 403 -3.52 -13.45 8.86
CA LEU A 403 -2.23 -12.80 9.09
C LEU A 403 -1.76 -12.99 10.55
N VAL A 404 -2.67 -12.94 11.54
CA VAL A 404 -2.35 -13.21 12.95
C VAL A 404 -1.90 -14.66 13.14
N LYS A 405 -2.59 -15.63 12.53
CA LYS A 405 -2.16 -17.04 12.55
C LYS A 405 -0.79 -17.23 11.94
N TYR A 406 -0.54 -16.58 10.78
CA TYR A 406 0.77 -16.61 10.11
C TYR A 406 1.88 -16.05 11.01
N ILE A 407 1.66 -14.88 11.65
CA ILE A 407 2.64 -14.26 12.56
C ILE A 407 2.98 -15.21 13.72
N ASN A 408 1.97 -15.77 14.37
CA ASN A 408 2.18 -16.69 15.49
C ASN A 408 2.92 -17.97 15.05
N ALA A 409 2.64 -18.51 13.87
CA ALA A 409 3.34 -19.66 13.31
C ALA A 409 4.79 -19.36 12.95
N LYS A 410 5.06 -18.19 12.34
CA LYS A 410 6.39 -17.78 11.88
C LYS A 410 7.40 -17.62 13.04
N PHE A 411 6.95 -17.09 14.17
CA PHE A 411 7.84 -16.81 15.31
C PHE A 411 7.91 -17.95 16.32
N ASP A 412 7.25 -19.11 16.05
CA ASP A 412 7.19 -20.29 16.92
C ASP A 412 6.82 -19.95 18.39
N GLN A 413 6.13 -18.85 18.60
CA GLN A 413 5.66 -18.30 19.84
C GLN A 413 4.28 -17.68 19.59
N CYS A 414 3.31 -17.92 20.48
CA CYS A 414 2.05 -17.19 20.45
C CYS A 414 2.27 -15.73 20.84
N ILE A 415 2.90 -14.94 19.94
CA ILE A 415 3.15 -13.48 20.13
C ILE A 415 1.83 -12.79 20.45
N ILE A 416 0.82 -13.02 19.61
CA ILE A 416 -0.54 -12.58 19.87
C ILE A 416 -1.24 -13.66 20.67
N PRO A 417 -1.71 -13.38 21.90
CA PRO A 417 -2.34 -14.38 22.79
C PRO A 417 -3.48 -15.14 22.12
N ILE A 418 -3.56 -16.44 22.36
CA ILE A 418 -4.57 -17.30 21.75
C ILE A 418 -6.00 -16.88 22.11
N ASN A 419 -6.21 -16.35 23.32
CA ASN A 419 -7.52 -15.86 23.76
C ASN A 419 -8.04 -14.73 22.86
N ILE A 420 -7.15 -13.84 22.37
CA ILE A 420 -7.50 -12.77 21.43
C ILE A 420 -8.01 -13.35 20.10
N ILE A 421 -7.45 -14.48 19.66
CA ILE A 421 -7.81 -15.12 18.39
C ILE A 421 -9.16 -15.88 18.53
N LEU A 422 -9.40 -16.50 19.69
CA LEU A 422 -10.60 -17.31 19.93
C LEU A 422 -11.82 -16.49 20.35
N LYS A 423 -11.59 -15.26 20.84
CA LYS A 423 -12.67 -14.36 21.25
C LYS A 423 -13.55 -13.96 20.07
N GLU A 424 -14.88 -14.01 20.24
CA GLU A 424 -15.80 -13.44 19.25
C GLU A 424 -15.62 -11.93 19.12
N PRO A 425 -15.66 -11.38 17.90
CA PRO A 425 -15.57 -9.94 17.67
C PRO A 425 -16.68 -9.17 18.38
N SER A 426 -16.30 -8.11 19.11
CA SER A 426 -17.21 -7.24 19.84
C SER A 426 -16.59 -5.86 20.07
N ALA A 427 -17.40 -4.81 19.94
CA ALA A 427 -17.02 -3.45 20.29
C ALA A 427 -17.02 -3.17 21.81
N GLU A 428 -17.59 -4.06 22.65
CA GLU A 428 -17.70 -3.93 24.13
C GLU A 428 -18.24 -2.57 24.61
N LEU A 429 -19.26 -2.04 23.92
CA LEU A 429 -19.91 -0.76 24.25
C LEU A 429 -21.19 -0.95 25.09
N ARG A 430 -21.69 -2.21 25.17
CA ARG A 430 -22.79 -2.68 26.00
C ARG A 430 -22.53 -4.12 26.47
N PHE A 431 -23.27 -4.59 27.48
CA PHE A 431 -23.15 -5.97 27.96
C PHE A 431 -23.52 -6.97 26.84
N ASP A 432 -22.76 -8.07 26.77
CA ASP A 432 -22.97 -9.21 25.88
C ASP A 432 -23.06 -8.82 24.38
N GLN A 433 -22.49 -7.68 23.99
CA GLN A 433 -22.46 -7.23 22.61
C GLN A 433 -21.60 -8.16 21.75
N LYS A 434 -22.12 -8.48 20.55
CA LYS A 434 -21.40 -9.19 19.49
C LYS A 434 -21.59 -8.45 18.17
N ASP A 435 -20.59 -8.43 17.32
CA ASP A 435 -20.70 -7.85 15.99
C ASP A 435 -21.76 -8.57 15.16
N SER A 436 -21.95 -9.86 15.37
CA SER A 436 -23.00 -10.69 14.75
C SER A 436 -24.43 -10.26 15.09
N ASP A 437 -24.63 -9.39 16.10
CA ASP A 437 -25.96 -8.81 16.38
C ASP A 437 -26.42 -7.87 15.24
N TYR A 438 -25.48 -7.26 14.52
CA TYR A 438 -25.75 -6.26 13.48
C TYR A 438 -25.25 -6.67 12.09
N LEU A 439 -24.14 -7.40 12.01
CA LEU A 439 -23.50 -7.82 10.78
C LEU A 439 -23.74 -9.31 10.50
N PRO A 440 -23.72 -9.75 9.25
CA PRO A 440 -23.51 -11.17 8.94
C PRO A 440 -22.17 -11.63 9.51
N LYS A 441 -21.98 -12.95 9.65
CA LYS A 441 -20.65 -13.49 9.97
C LYS A 441 -19.61 -12.98 9.01
N TYR A 442 -18.41 -12.66 9.50
CA TYR A 442 -17.35 -12.04 8.67
C TYR A 442 -16.96 -12.89 7.46
N GLU A 443 -17.02 -14.22 7.57
CA GLU A 443 -16.75 -15.11 6.43
C GLU A 443 -17.72 -14.87 5.27
N VAL A 444 -18.99 -14.56 5.57
CA VAL A 444 -20.01 -14.24 4.56
C VAL A 444 -19.88 -12.79 4.09
N LEU A 445 -19.72 -11.86 5.05
CA LEU A 445 -19.59 -10.44 4.78
C LEU A 445 -18.42 -10.15 3.81
N ASP A 446 -17.25 -10.70 4.11
CA ASP A 446 -16.02 -10.46 3.37
C ASP A 446 -16.08 -11.04 1.94
N ILE A 447 -16.68 -12.22 1.78
CA ILE A 447 -16.87 -12.80 0.44
C ILE A 447 -17.81 -11.92 -0.41
N ILE A 448 -18.93 -11.45 0.14
CA ILE A 448 -19.86 -10.57 -0.58
C ILE A 448 -19.14 -9.26 -0.98
N LEU A 449 -18.43 -8.64 -0.03
CA LEU A 449 -17.68 -7.41 -0.29
C LEU A 449 -16.55 -7.63 -1.32
N ASN A 450 -15.82 -8.72 -1.23
CA ASN A 450 -14.75 -9.02 -2.19
C ASN A 450 -15.31 -9.19 -3.61
N ARG A 451 -16.34 -10.03 -3.79
CA ARG A 451 -16.98 -10.24 -5.09
C ARG A 451 -17.50 -8.93 -5.70
N TYR A 452 -18.19 -8.12 -4.89
CA TYR A 452 -18.77 -6.88 -5.37
C TYR A 452 -17.74 -5.78 -5.61
N LEU A 453 -16.87 -5.49 -4.62
CA LEU A 453 -15.95 -4.36 -4.68
C LEU A 453 -14.67 -4.65 -5.47
N ILE A 454 -14.09 -5.84 -5.27
CA ILE A 454 -12.77 -6.17 -5.82
C ILE A 454 -12.91 -6.80 -7.21
N ASP A 455 -13.82 -7.80 -7.33
CA ASP A 455 -13.99 -8.58 -8.55
C ASP A 455 -14.99 -7.97 -9.53
N ASN A 456 -15.75 -6.92 -9.12
CA ASN A 456 -16.79 -6.25 -9.91
C ASN A 456 -17.90 -7.19 -10.38
N GLU A 457 -18.24 -8.21 -9.58
CA GLU A 457 -19.36 -9.09 -9.92
C GLU A 457 -20.70 -8.34 -9.83
N SER A 458 -21.65 -8.72 -10.70
CA SER A 458 -22.99 -8.20 -10.63
C SER A 458 -23.71 -8.72 -9.38
N VAL A 459 -24.66 -7.92 -8.86
CA VAL A 459 -25.45 -8.31 -7.69
C VAL A 459 -26.22 -9.61 -7.95
N ASP A 460 -26.76 -9.78 -9.17
CA ASP A 460 -27.48 -10.99 -9.59
C ASP A 460 -26.57 -12.24 -9.54
N SER A 461 -25.28 -12.11 -9.89
CA SER A 461 -24.31 -13.18 -9.77
C SER A 461 -24.07 -13.56 -8.29
N ILE A 462 -24.02 -12.56 -7.40
CA ILE A 462 -23.80 -12.79 -5.97
C ILE A 462 -25.01 -13.48 -5.31
N TYR A 463 -26.25 -13.16 -5.75
CA TYR A 463 -27.47 -13.81 -5.29
C TYR A 463 -27.52 -15.33 -5.58
N LEU A 464 -26.72 -15.82 -6.54
CA LEU A 464 -26.63 -17.26 -6.80
C LEU A 464 -25.94 -18.04 -5.67
N TYR A 465 -25.17 -17.36 -4.82
CA TYR A 465 -24.36 -17.97 -3.76
C TYR A 465 -24.84 -17.61 -2.35
N PHE A 466 -25.59 -16.52 -2.19
CA PHE A 466 -26.02 -16.00 -0.90
C PHE A 466 -27.48 -15.58 -0.92
N GLU A 467 -28.14 -15.68 0.23
CA GLU A 467 -29.51 -15.19 0.38
C GLU A 467 -29.61 -13.70 0.04
N LYS A 468 -30.60 -13.36 -0.77
CA LYS A 468 -30.83 -11.99 -1.25
C LYS A 468 -30.89 -10.97 -0.09
N SER A 469 -31.57 -11.32 1.01
CA SER A 469 -31.70 -10.46 2.20
C SER A 469 -30.36 -10.10 2.83
N ILE A 470 -29.39 -11.04 2.83
CA ILE A 470 -28.05 -10.83 3.38
C ILE A 470 -27.24 -9.92 2.43
N VAL A 471 -27.26 -10.20 1.14
CA VAL A 471 -26.56 -9.38 0.13
C VAL A 471 -27.08 -7.95 0.15
N ASP A 472 -28.43 -7.78 0.11
CA ASP A 472 -29.06 -6.46 0.16
C ASP A 472 -28.68 -5.71 1.43
N LYS A 473 -28.67 -6.38 2.59
CA LYS A 473 -28.24 -5.75 3.85
C LYS A 473 -26.79 -5.25 3.78
N VAL A 474 -25.86 -6.05 3.27
CA VAL A 474 -24.45 -5.69 3.15
C VAL A 474 -24.27 -4.50 2.20
N LEU A 475 -24.88 -4.56 1.01
CA LEU A 475 -24.76 -3.49 0.03
C LEU A 475 -25.44 -2.19 0.49
N ASN A 476 -26.59 -2.28 1.18
CA ASN A 476 -27.24 -1.13 1.80
C ASN A 476 -26.33 -0.44 2.81
N LEU A 477 -25.65 -1.21 3.68
CA LEU A 477 -24.68 -0.68 4.64
C LEU A 477 -23.51 -0.02 3.92
N TYR A 478 -22.98 -0.65 2.86
CA TYR A 478 -21.90 -0.09 2.06
C TYR A 478 -22.28 1.28 1.45
N PHE A 479 -23.43 1.34 0.75
CA PHE A 479 -23.85 2.57 0.07
C PHE A 479 -24.17 3.71 1.04
N LYS A 480 -24.82 3.43 2.17
CA LYS A 480 -25.23 4.46 3.15
C LYS A 480 -24.07 5.06 3.95
N ASN A 481 -22.92 4.40 4.01
CA ASN A 481 -21.84 4.80 4.91
C ASN A 481 -20.64 5.45 4.21
N GLU A 482 -20.77 5.89 2.94
CA GLU A 482 -19.69 6.61 2.25
C GLU A 482 -19.25 7.88 3.01
N TYR A 483 -20.19 8.60 3.61
CA TYR A 483 -19.87 9.79 4.39
C TYR A 483 -18.94 9.53 5.57
N LYS A 484 -18.96 8.31 6.15
CA LYS A 484 -18.03 7.92 7.20
C LYS A 484 -16.63 7.64 6.61
N ARG A 485 -16.56 6.94 5.50
CA ARG A 485 -15.30 6.62 4.81
C ARG A 485 -14.53 7.86 4.40
N ARG A 486 -15.23 8.94 4.00
CA ARG A 486 -14.62 10.23 3.65
C ARG A 486 -13.95 10.97 4.81
N GLN A 487 -14.15 10.53 6.03
CA GLN A 487 -13.62 11.15 7.25
C GLN A 487 -12.69 10.19 8.03
N GLY A 488 -12.30 9.07 7.43
CA GLY A 488 -11.36 8.12 8.02
C GLY A 488 -9.90 8.53 7.81
N ALA A 489 -9.01 7.88 8.56
CA ALA A 489 -7.57 8.00 8.37
C ALA A 489 -7.12 7.46 6.99
N PRO A 490 -6.00 7.96 6.42
CA PRO A 490 -5.38 7.35 5.25
C PRO A 490 -5.12 5.86 5.47
N ILE A 491 -5.47 5.04 4.47
CA ILE A 491 -5.39 3.57 4.57
C ILE A 491 -4.15 3.07 3.83
N VAL A 492 -3.34 2.25 4.48
CA VAL A 492 -2.19 1.59 3.82
C VAL A 492 -2.70 0.61 2.76
N LYS A 493 -2.34 0.91 1.51
CA LYS A 493 -2.78 0.11 0.35
C LYS A 493 -1.97 -1.17 0.22
N VAL A 494 -2.66 -2.33 0.28
CA VAL A 494 -2.07 -3.67 0.07
C VAL A 494 -2.91 -4.57 -0.83
N SER A 495 -4.12 -4.14 -1.21
CA SER A 495 -5.01 -4.89 -2.11
C SER A 495 -5.26 -4.16 -3.43
N LYS A 496 -5.88 -4.85 -4.38
CA LYS A 496 -6.17 -4.33 -5.73
C LYS A 496 -6.99 -3.05 -5.72
N LYS A 497 -7.94 -2.93 -4.78
CA LYS A 497 -8.77 -1.74 -4.63
C LYS A 497 -8.91 -1.38 -3.15
N THR A 498 -8.61 -0.14 -2.82
CA THR A 498 -8.54 0.39 -1.46
C THR A 498 -9.45 1.60 -1.32
N PHE A 499 -10.10 1.76 -0.16
CA PHE A 499 -10.87 2.97 0.16
C PHE A 499 -9.94 4.18 0.21
N GLY A 500 -10.38 5.27 -0.41
CA GLY A 500 -9.56 6.47 -0.56
C GLY A 500 -8.61 6.47 -1.77
N PHE A 501 -8.51 5.33 -2.48
CA PHE A 501 -7.81 5.20 -3.78
C PHE A 501 -8.81 4.89 -4.90
N GLU A 502 -9.07 3.60 -5.17
CA GLU A 502 -9.94 3.16 -6.26
C GLU A 502 -11.41 3.04 -5.82
N LEU A 503 -11.65 2.83 -4.51
CA LEU A 503 -12.99 2.67 -3.97
C LEU A 503 -13.50 3.99 -3.41
N SER A 504 -14.37 4.64 -4.17
CA SER A 504 -15.18 5.78 -3.71
C SER A 504 -16.48 5.84 -4.52
N ILE A 505 -17.56 6.21 -3.86
CA ILE A 505 -18.87 6.41 -4.49
C ILE A 505 -19.40 7.80 -4.12
N PRO A 506 -20.34 8.37 -4.87
CA PRO A 506 -21.01 9.59 -4.45
C PRO A 506 -21.70 9.41 -3.09
N ILE A 507 -21.57 10.39 -2.19
CA ILE A 507 -22.32 10.39 -0.92
C ILE A 507 -23.82 10.50 -1.22
N LEU A 508 -24.16 11.35 -2.18
CA LEU A 508 -25.53 11.50 -2.68
C LEU A 508 -25.77 10.48 -3.79
N ASN A 509 -26.19 9.29 -3.43
CA ASN A 509 -26.54 8.24 -4.37
C ASN A 509 -27.92 7.64 -4.03
N ASN A 510 -28.60 7.16 -5.05
CA ASN A 510 -29.90 6.48 -4.95
C ASN A 510 -29.73 4.99 -5.29
N MET A 511 -28.61 4.38 -4.92
CA MET A 511 -28.29 3.00 -5.25
C MET A 511 -28.90 1.98 -4.27
N VAL A 512 -29.73 2.48 -3.34
CA VAL A 512 -30.45 1.67 -2.34
C VAL A 512 -31.94 1.81 -2.53
#